data_808f0a6496d5e5fa70c4aa50805d9e74
#
_entry.id   808f0a6496d5e5fa70c4aa50805d9e74
#
_cell.length_a   1.000
_cell.length_b   1.000
_cell.length_c   1.000
_cell.angle_alpha   90.00
_cell.angle_beta   90.00
_cell.angle_gamma   90.00
#
_symmetry.space_group_name_H-M   'P 1'
#
loop_
_entity.id
_entity.type
_entity.pdbx_description
1 polymer ?
#
loop_
_entity_poly.entity_id
_entity_poly.type
_entity_poly.pdbx_seq_one_letter_code
_entity_poly.pdbx_strand_id
1 'polypeptide(L)'
;GDVYKRQYYWYVEKDPTRQIPVQRLFYIGLICFVVKIILTKYQWKEVIIGAAGAVLMYLCWKSSGGIDYPANYLIILAMKDVDLKKVMKAVFACGFVGLSYGFTWFFMNAPDKLTTVKDYGRGMIEVRYKFCTWHANTIHLMIMVLIVSFLYAYYKKMKWWAFAIMFYFNYEFYQLSKSRTAFYCGSAAIIAYFLSLIHISEPTRH
;
A
#
# COMPACT_ATOMS: atom_id res chain seq x y z
N GLY A 1 -14.68 -17.27 6.02
CA GLY A 1 -13.25 -17.64 6.18
C GLY A 1 -12.63 -18.25 4.92
N ASP A 2 -13.39 -18.94 4.06
CA ASP A 2 -12.82 -19.72 2.94
C ASP A 2 -12.56 -18.93 1.66
N VAL A 3 -13.18 -17.77 1.48
CA VAL A 3 -13.02 -16.96 0.26
C VAL A 3 -11.62 -16.30 0.22
N TYR A 4 -11.10 -15.85 1.37
CA TYR A 4 -9.75 -15.26 1.45
C TYR A 4 -8.64 -16.32 1.31
N LYS A 5 -8.83 -17.52 1.84
CA LYS A 5 -7.90 -18.63 1.64
C LYS A 5 -7.81 -19.04 0.17
N ARG A 6 -8.93 -19.11 -0.56
CA ARG A 6 -8.96 -19.45 -1.99
C ARG A 6 -8.29 -18.39 -2.88
N GLN A 7 -8.35 -17.09 -2.55
CA GLN A 7 -7.72 -16.05 -3.35
C GLN A 7 -6.18 -16.03 -3.21
N TYR A 8 -5.66 -16.33 -2.03
CA TYR A 8 -4.21 -16.47 -1.80
C TYR A 8 -3.67 -17.75 -2.45
N TYR A 9 -4.43 -18.83 -2.40
CA TYR A 9 -4.07 -20.13 -2.98
C TYR A 9 -4.01 -20.11 -4.49
N TRP A 10 -4.78 -19.30 -5.20
CA TRP A 10 -4.89 -19.40 -6.66
C TRP A 10 -3.62 -19.02 -7.42
N TYR A 11 -2.84 -18.06 -6.92
CA TYR A 11 -1.53 -17.68 -7.50
C TYR A 11 -0.40 -18.62 -7.05
N VAL A 12 -0.60 -19.23 -5.90
CA VAL A 12 0.35 -20.02 -5.14
C VAL A 12 0.22 -21.51 -5.47
N GLU A 13 -0.98 -21.96 -5.87
CA GLU A 13 -1.30 -23.36 -6.12
C GLU A 13 -0.63 -23.93 -7.38
N LYS A 14 -0.19 -23.09 -8.32
CA LYS A 14 0.45 -23.53 -9.56
C LYS A 14 1.96 -23.72 -9.47
N ASP A 15 2.63 -23.15 -8.46
CA ASP A 15 4.08 -23.33 -8.30
C ASP A 15 4.50 -23.20 -6.82
N PRO A 16 4.48 -24.30 -6.06
CA PRO A 16 4.89 -24.30 -4.64
C PRO A 16 6.33 -23.82 -4.43
N THR A 17 7.20 -23.92 -5.44
CA THR A 17 8.61 -23.54 -5.31
C THR A 17 8.83 -22.04 -5.23
N ARG A 18 7.89 -21.23 -5.74
CA ARG A 18 7.96 -19.75 -5.69
C ARG A 18 7.43 -19.15 -4.39
N GLN A 19 6.64 -19.91 -3.63
CA GLN A 19 6.09 -19.44 -2.34
C GLN A 19 7.15 -19.33 -1.26
N ILE A 20 8.03 -20.30 -1.21
CA ILE A 20 9.01 -20.46 -0.14
C ILE A 20 9.90 -19.21 0.00
N PRO A 21 10.45 -18.60 -1.08
CA PRO A 21 11.29 -17.41 -0.93
C PRO A 21 10.52 -16.18 -0.46
N VAL A 22 9.28 -15.96 -0.93
CA VAL A 22 8.47 -14.79 -0.53
C VAL A 22 8.05 -14.88 0.93
N GLN A 23 7.61 -16.05 1.37
CA GLN A 23 7.27 -16.27 2.78
C GLN A 23 8.50 -16.14 3.69
N ARG A 24 9.65 -16.68 3.28
CA ARG A 24 10.90 -16.51 4.04
C ARG A 24 11.30 -15.06 4.18
N LEU A 25 11.23 -14.27 3.11
CA LEU A 25 11.51 -12.84 3.16
C LEU A 25 10.54 -12.10 4.09
N PHE A 26 9.26 -12.45 4.06
CA PHE A 26 8.27 -11.89 4.96
C PHE A 26 8.59 -12.18 6.44
N TYR A 27 8.93 -13.44 6.78
CA TYR A 27 9.31 -13.78 8.16
C TYR A 27 10.63 -13.15 8.59
N ILE A 28 11.61 -13.04 7.70
CA ILE A 28 12.85 -12.31 7.97
C ILE A 28 12.54 -10.85 8.29
N GLY A 29 11.65 -10.21 7.51
CA GLY A 29 11.19 -8.85 7.79
C GLY A 29 10.53 -8.73 9.16
N LEU A 30 9.64 -9.65 9.53
CA LEU A 30 9.02 -9.67 10.86
C LEU A 30 10.05 -9.82 11.99
N ILE A 31 11.03 -10.70 11.82
CA ILE A 31 12.13 -10.85 12.79
C ILE A 31 12.91 -9.54 12.94
N CYS A 32 13.23 -8.86 11.84
CA CYS A 32 13.89 -7.55 11.89
C CYS A 32 13.07 -6.52 12.66
N PHE A 33 11.74 -6.48 12.49
CA PHE A 33 10.87 -5.59 13.26
C PHE A 33 10.86 -5.94 14.75
N VAL A 34 10.80 -7.23 15.11
CA VAL A 34 10.89 -7.66 16.52
C VAL A 34 12.22 -7.24 17.13
N VAL A 35 13.34 -7.48 16.44
CA VAL A 35 14.67 -7.04 16.90
C VAL A 35 14.71 -5.52 17.07
N LYS A 36 14.16 -4.77 16.13
CA LYS A 36 14.09 -3.29 16.23
C LYS A 36 13.28 -2.86 17.46
N ILE A 37 12.13 -3.51 17.74
CA ILE A 37 11.30 -3.22 18.90
C ILE A 37 12.08 -3.47 20.20
N ILE A 38 12.77 -4.61 20.31
CA ILE A 38 13.57 -4.96 21.49
C ILE A 38 14.71 -3.96 21.73
N LEU A 39 15.35 -3.48 20.66
CA LEU A 39 16.44 -2.52 20.73
C LEU A 39 16.00 -1.07 20.93
N THR A 40 14.70 -0.79 20.79
CA THR A 40 14.15 0.58 20.95
C THR A 40 13.75 0.82 22.40
N LYS A 41 14.14 1.98 22.94
CA LYS A 41 13.74 2.39 24.30
C LYS A 41 12.31 2.94 24.27
N TYR A 42 11.42 2.31 25.01
CA TYR A 42 10.04 2.75 25.17
C TYR A 42 9.83 3.35 26.56
N GLN A 43 8.99 4.38 26.65
CA GLN A 43 8.51 4.87 27.93
C GLN A 43 7.44 3.90 28.48
N TRP A 44 7.27 3.84 29.80
CA TRP A 44 6.31 2.94 30.44
C TRP A 44 4.87 3.07 29.92
N LYS A 45 4.44 4.31 29.59
CA LYS A 45 3.13 4.58 28.98
C LYS A 45 2.98 3.98 27.59
N GLU A 46 4.03 4.05 26.79
CA GLU A 46 4.07 3.45 25.46
C GLU A 46 4.02 1.92 25.53
N VAL A 47 4.67 1.34 26.53
CA VAL A 47 4.63 -0.12 26.77
C VAL A 47 3.22 -0.57 27.11
N ILE A 48 2.50 0.16 27.98
CA ILE A 48 1.11 -0.17 28.34
C ILE A 48 0.21 -0.08 27.10
N ILE A 49 0.29 1.01 26.33
CA ILE A 49 -0.50 1.20 25.10
C ILE A 49 -0.13 0.10 24.09
N GLY A 50 1.15 -0.20 23.95
CA GLY A 50 1.63 -1.26 23.09
C GLY A 50 1.12 -2.64 23.50
N ALA A 51 1.11 -2.96 24.79
CA ALA A 51 0.57 -4.22 25.31
C ALA A 51 -0.95 -4.33 25.06
N ALA A 52 -1.71 -3.27 25.32
CA ALA A 52 -3.14 -3.25 25.06
C ALA A 52 -3.44 -3.46 23.56
N GLY A 53 -2.70 -2.79 22.66
CA GLY A 53 -2.81 -2.99 21.22
C GLY A 53 -2.44 -4.41 20.81
N ALA A 54 -1.42 -5.03 21.41
CA ALA A 54 -1.03 -6.41 21.12
C ALA A 54 -2.14 -7.41 21.49
N VAL A 55 -2.84 -7.19 22.62
CA VAL A 55 -4.00 -7.99 22.99
C VAL A 55 -5.12 -7.86 21.96
N LEU A 56 -5.43 -6.66 21.52
CA LEU A 56 -6.45 -6.44 20.48
C LEU A 56 -6.07 -7.14 19.16
N MET A 57 -4.82 -7.02 18.72
CA MET A 57 -4.36 -7.68 17.50
C MET A 57 -4.36 -9.22 17.62
N TYR A 58 -4.06 -9.74 18.81
CA TYR A 58 -4.19 -11.16 19.08
C TYR A 58 -5.65 -11.63 18.98
N LEU A 59 -6.60 -10.90 19.53
CA LEU A 59 -8.03 -11.19 19.42
C LEU A 59 -8.51 -11.13 17.96
N CYS A 60 -8.08 -10.13 17.20
CA CYS A 60 -8.36 -10.01 15.77
C CYS A 60 -7.79 -11.20 14.99
N TRP A 61 -6.55 -11.58 15.27
CA TRP A 61 -5.92 -12.74 14.65
C TRP A 61 -6.67 -14.03 14.97
N LYS A 62 -7.01 -14.25 16.23
CA LYS A 62 -7.78 -15.43 16.66
C LYS A 62 -9.15 -15.50 15.98
N SER A 63 -9.80 -14.37 15.77
CA SER A 63 -11.12 -14.30 15.12
C SER A 63 -11.06 -14.48 13.60
N SER A 64 -10.06 -13.87 12.93
CA SER A 64 -9.98 -13.84 11.46
C SER A 64 -9.04 -14.89 10.87
N GLY A 65 -8.10 -15.43 11.66
CA GLY A 65 -7.04 -16.33 11.21
C GLY A 65 -5.96 -15.64 10.35
N GLY A 66 -6.05 -14.31 10.13
CA GLY A 66 -5.12 -13.56 9.28
C GLY A 66 -3.90 -13.07 10.05
N ILE A 67 -2.69 -13.45 9.64
CA ILE A 67 -1.42 -12.98 10.22
C ILE A 67 -1.17 -11.49 9.96
N ASP A 68 -1.94 -10.89 9.06
CA ASP A 68 -1.78 -9.48 8.65
C ASP A 68 -1.98 -8.50 9.82
N TYR A 69 -2.89 -8.81 10.75
CA TYR A 69 -3.16 -7.98 11.91
C TYR A 69 -1.93 -7.83 12.82
N PRO A 70 -1.35 -8.91 13.36
CA PRO A 70 -0.17 -8.80 14.20
C PRO A 70 1.05 -8.29 13.43
N ALA A 71 1.21 -8.64 12.14
CA ALA A 71 2.30 -8.15 11.30
C ALA A 71 2.25 -6.63 11.13
N ASN A 72 1.09 -6.06 10.78
CA ASN A 72 0.92 -4.62 10.65
C ASN A 72 1.15 -3.90 11.98
N TYR A 73 0.74 -4.51 13.09
CA TYR A 73 0.97 -3.94 14.41
C TYR A 73 2.46 -3.91 14.79
N LEU A 74 3.21 -4.98 14.50
CA LEU A 74 4.66 -5.00 14.68
C LEU A 74 5.36 -3.91 13.86
N ILE A 75 4.91 -3.67 12.62
CA ILE A 75 5.43 -2.59 11.78
C ILE A 75 5.19 -1.24 12.46
N ILE A 76 3.97 -0.98 12.96
CA ILE A 76 3.64 0.29 13.64
C ILE A 76 4.55 0.51 14.86
N LEU A 77 4.73 -0.50 15.71
CA LEU A 77 5.61 -0.41 16.87
C LEU A 77 7.06 -0.15 16.46
N ALA A 78 7.55 -0.84 15.44
CA ALA A 78 8.93 -0.69 14.96
C ALA A 78 9.20 0.68 14.32
N MET A 79 8.17 1.44 13.95
CA MET A 79 8.32 2.78 13.35
C MET A 79 8.74 3.86 14.35
N LYS A 80 8.77 3.57 15.65
CA LYS A 80 9.28 4.52 16.64
C LYS A 80 10.72 4.91 16.32
N ASP A 81 11.03 6.22 16.42
CA ASP A 81 12.35 6.83 16.17
C ASP A 81 12.91 6.57 14.76
N VAL A 82 12.05 6.22 13.79
CA VAL A 82 12.44 6.05 12.39
C VAL A 82 12.14 7.31 11.60
N ASP A 83 13.08 7.74 10.77
CA ASP A 83 12.86 8.84 9.82
C ASP A 83 11.85 8.43 8.76
N LEU A 84 10.60 8.86 8.96
CA LEU A 84 9.48 8.55 8.09
C LEU A 84 9.75 8.95 6.62
N LYS A 85 10.51 10.02 6.40
CA LYS A 85 10.86 10.47 5.05
C LYS A 85 11.75 9.46 4.31
N LYS A 86 12.69 8.84 5.03
CA LYS A 86 13.53 7.76 4.46
C LYS A 86 12.69 6.52 4.15
N VAL A 87 11.77 6.17 5.05
CA VAL A 87 10.84 5.06 4.83
C VAL A 87 9.98 5.30 3.61
N MET A 88 9.37 6.49 3.48
CA MET A 88 8.51 6.82 2.32
C MET A 88 9.28 6.81 1.00
N LYS A 89 10.56 7.24 0.99
CA LYS A 89 11.42 7.09 -0.19
C LYS A 89 11.67 5.63 -0.54
N ALA A 90 11.93 4.78 0.45
CA ALA A 90 12.14 3.35 0.23
C ALA A 90 10.85 2.68 -0.26
N VAL A 91 9.70 2.97 0.35
CA VAL A 91 8.38 2.49 -0.09
C VAL A 91 8.10 2.88 -1.53
N PHE A 92 8.36 4.15 -1.89
CA PHE A 92 8.19 4.62 -3.27
C PHE A 92 9.12 3.87 -4.22
N ALA A 93 10.42 3.79 -3.93
CA ALA A 93 11.39 3.16 -4.82
C ALA A 93 11.11 1.66 -5.01
N CYS A 94 10.92 0.91 -3.92
CA CYS A 94 10.62 -0.51 -3.99
C CYS A 94 9.27 -0.79 -4.66
N GLY A 95 8.25 0.00 -4.31
CA GLY A 95 6.92 -0.14 -4.89
C GLY A 95 6.90 0.20 -6.38
N PHE A 96 7.61 1.25 -6.80
CA PHE A 96 7.73 1.62 -8.21
C PHE A 96 8.43 0.53 -9.03
N VAL A 97 9.56 0.02 -8.54
CA VAL A 97 10.29 -1.08 -9.20
C VAL A 97 9.44 -2.34 -9.25
N GLY A 98 8.80 -2.71 -8.13
CA GLY A 98 7.95 -3.90 -8.04
C GLY A 98 6.74 -3.83 -8.98
N LEU A 99 6.05 -2.69 -9.02
CA LEU A 99 4.93 -2.49 -9.95
C LEU A 99 5.38 -2.47 -11.41
N SER A 100 6.48 -1.77 -11.73
CA SER A 100 7.03 -1.74 -13.10
C SER A 100 7.40 -3.14 -13.57
N TYR A 101 8.08 -3.93 -12.74
CA TYR A 101 8.38 -5.33 -13.03
C TYR A 101 7.10 -6.15 -13.21
N GLY A 102 6.12 -6.03 -12.31
CA GLY A 102 4.86 -6.75 -12.40
C GLY A 102 4.09 -6.42 -13.67
N PHE A 103 3.98 -5.14 -14.05
CA PHE A 103 3.36 -4.71 -15.29
C PHE A 103 4.06 -5.33 -16.52
N THR A 104 5.38 -5.19 -16.60
CA THR A 104 6.15 -5.72 -17.73
C THR A 104 5.98 -7.23 -17.86
N TRP A 105 6.11 -7.95 -16.74
CA TRP A 105 5.99 -9.40 -16.74
C TRP A 105 4.61 -9.88 -17.19
N PHE A 106 3.53 -9.27 -16.68
CA PHE A 106 2.17 -9.65 -17.07
C PHE A 106 1.86 -9.29 -18.51
N PHE A 107 2.31 -8.14 -18.99
CA PHE A 107 2.14 -7.77 -20.39
C PHE A 107 2.80 -8.79 -21.34
N MET A 108 3.99 -9.29 -20.98
CA MET A 108 4.73 -10.21 -21.82
C MET A 108 4.24 -11.66 -21.72
N ASN A 109 3.77 -12.10 -20.53
CA ASN A 109 3.53 -13.52 -20.28
C ASN A 109 2.08 -13.90 -20.06
N ALA A 110 1.20 -12.97 -19.76
CA ALA A 110 -0.18 -13.26 -19.43
C ALA A 110 -1.14 -12.10 -19.78
N PRO A 111 -1.17 -11.62 -21.04
CA PRO A 111 -2.01 -10.48 -21.44
C PRO A 111 -3.50 -10.71 -21.19
N ASP A 112 -3.99 -11.94 -21.37
CA ASP A 112 -5.40 -12.31 -21.15
C ASP A 112 -5.86 -12.18 -19.70
N LYS A 113 -4.91 -12.13 -18.75
CA LYS A 113 -5.19 -12.02 -17.30
C LYS A 113 -5.16 -10.60 -16.77
N LEU A 114 -4.92 -9.62 -17.63
CA LEU A 114 -4.85 -8.21 -17.23
C LEU A 114 -6.19 -7.62 -16.82
N THR A 115 -7.29 -8.23 -17.29
CA THR A 115 -8.65 -7.75 -17.02
C THR A 115 -9.45 -8.74 -16.18
N THR A 116 -10.48 -8.23 -15.56
CA THR A 116 -11.55 -9.00 -14.93
C THR A 116 -12.89 -8.44 -15.36
N VAL A 117 -13.80 -9.34 -15.73
CA VAL A 117 -15.17 -9.01 -16.10
C VAL A 117 -16.07 -9.47 -14.98
N LYS A 118 -16.83 -8.57 -14.39
CA LYS A 118 -17.73 -8.90 -13.28
C LYS A 118 -18.96 -8.01 -13.30
N ASP A 119 -20.13 -8.64 -13.09
CA ASP A 119 -21.33 -7.91 -12.73
C ASP A 119 -21.26 -7.56 -11.23
N TYR A 120 -21.33 -6.27 -10.94
CA TYR A 120 -21.33 -5.73 -9.58
C TYR A 120 -22.74 -5.37 -9.08
N GLY A 121 -23.79 -5.95 -9.69
CA GLY A 121 -25.18 -5.73 -9.28
C GLY A 121 -25.73 -4.35 -9.67
N ARG A 122 -25.09 -3.65 -10.62
CA ARG A 122 -25.51 -2.32 -11.09
C ARG A 122 -26.17 -2.35 -12.47
N GLY A 123 -26.55 -3.53 -12.92
CA GLY A 123 -27.19 -3.74 -14.24
C GLY A 123 -26.24 -3.60 -15.44
N MET A 124 -24.94 -3.41 -15.22
CA MET A 124 -23.93 -3.33 -16.28
C MET A 124 -22.73 -4.22 -15.96
N ILE A 125 -22.27 -4.92 -16.96
CA ILE A 125 -21.02 -5.70 -16.89
C ILE A 125 -19.85 -4.71 -16.99
N GLU A 126 -19.03 -4.62 -15.93
CA GLU A 126 -17.85 -3.77 -15.91
C GLU A 126 -16.59 -4.59 -16.22
N VAL A 127 -15.83 -4.15 -17.21
CA VAL A 127 -14.45 -4.62 -17.45
C VAL A 127 -13.51 -3.75 -16.64
N ARG A 128 -12.74 -4.37 -15.77
CA ARG A 128 -11.77 -3.69 -14.91
C ARG A 128 -10.38 -4.26 -15.11
N TYR A 129 -9.38 -3.39 -15.18
CA TYR A 129 -8.00 -3.81 -15.27
C TYR A 129 -7.45 -4.11 -13.89
N LYS A 130 -6.96 -5.31 -13.68
CA LYS A 130 -6.28 -5.76 -12.45
C LYS A 130 -4.76 -5.85 -12.61
N PHE A 131 -4.28 -5.78 -13.85
CA PHE A 131 -2.86 -5.88 -14.20
C PHE A 131 -2.16 -7.04 -13.49
N CYS A 132 -1.06 -6.75 -12.77
CA CYS A 132 -0.27 -7.73 -12.03
C CYS A 132 -0.85 -8.14 -10.67
N THR A 133 -2.05 -7.69 -10.33
CA THR A 133 -2.72 -8.01 -9.06
C THR A 133 -3.91 -8.95 -9.28
N TRP A 134 -4.39 -9.57 -8.20
CA TRP A 134 -5.58 -10.42 -8.26
C TRP A 134 -6.90 -9.65 -8.28
N HIS A 135 -6.87 -8.36 -7.93
CA HIS A 135 -8.07 -7.54 -7.87
C HIS A 135 -7.82 -6.11 -8.36
N ALA A 136 -8.74 -5.56 -9.15
CA ALA A 136 -8.62 -4.22 -9.72
C ALA A 136 -8.49 -3.11 -8.66
N ASN A 137 -9.09 -3.28 -7.48
CA ASN A 137 -8.94 -2.29 -6.41
C ASN A 137 -7.52 -2.29 -5.82
N THR A 138 -6.86 -3.45 -5.77
CA THR A 138 -5.52 -3.59 -5.20
C THR A 138 -4.49 -2.82 -6.00
N ILE A 139 -4.54 -2.87 -7.33
CA ILE A 139 -3.59 -2.12 -8.15
C ILE A 139 -3.71 -0.62 -7.94
N HIS A 140 -4.93 -0.08 -7.88
CA HIS A 140 -5.12 1.35 -7.65
C HIS A 140 -4.72 1.77 -6.23
N LEU A 141 -4.95 0.89 -5.24
CA LEU A 141 -4.47 1.12 -3.87
C LEU A 141 -2.93 1.19 -3.82
N MET A 142 -2.23 0.30 -4.52
CA MET A 142 -0.76 0.34 -4.63
C MET A 142 -0.28 1.64 -5.28
N ILE A 143 -0.94 2.10 -6.33
CA ILE A 143 -0.63 3.38 -6.98
C ILE A 143 -0.90 4.55 -6.05
N MET A 144 -2.00 4.53 -5.30
CA MET A 144 -2.29 5.53 -4.27
C MET A 144 -1.17 5.58 -3.21
N VAL A 145 -0.69 4.44 -2.74
CA VAL A 145 0.44 4.37 -1.79
C VAL A 145 1.70 4.96 -2.40
N LEU A 146 1.99 4.71 -3.68
CA LEU A 146 3.12 5.34 -4.38
C LEU A 146 2.98 6.85 -4.47
N ILE A 147 1.79 7.35 -4.84
CA ILE A 147 1.50 8.79 -4.90
C ILE A 147 1.74 9.43 -3.53
N VAL A 148 1.15 8.88 -2.47
CA VAL A 148 1.29 9.41 -1.10
C VAL A 148 2.75 9.38 -0.63
N SER A 149 3.45 8.28 -0.89
CA SER A 149 4.86 8.13 -0.51
C SER A 149 5.75 9.13 -1.25
N PHE A 150 5.51 9.36 -2.53
CA PHE A 150 6.22 10.34 -3.34
C PHE A 150 5.94 11.76 -2.87
N LEU A 151 4.67 12.11 -2.65
CA LEU A 151 4.27 13.42 -2.14
C LEU A 151 4.94 13.69 -0.79
N TYR A 152 4.84 12.77 0.16
CA TYR A 152 5.46 12.93 1.48
C TYR A 152 6.96 13.20 1.39
N ALA A 153 7.66 12.48 0.50
CA ALA A 153 9.10 12.58 0.35
C ALA A 153 9.56 13.85 -0.36
N TYR A 154 8.78 14.36 -1.33
CA TYR A 154 9.28 15.31 -2.33
C TYR A 154 8.43 16.58 -2.54
N TYR A 155 7.21 16.71 -1.95
CA TYR A 155 6.27 17.80 -2.29
C TYR A 155 6.87 19.21 -2.20
N LYS A 156 7.78 19.48 -1.23
CA LYS A 156 8.44 20.78 -1.07
C LYS A 156 9.35 21.16 -2.24
N LYS A 157 9.77 20.20 -3.06
CA LYS A 157 10.61 20.40 -4.26
C LYS A 157 9.81 20.36 -5.56
N MET A 158 8.51 20.08 -5.49
CA MET A 158 7.66 19.93 -6.65
C MET A 158 7.16 21.26 -7.14
N LYS A 159 7.06 21.40 -8.46
CA LYS A 159 6.36 22.51 -9.11
C LYS A 159 4.87 22.22 -9.17
N TRP A 160 4.05 23.25 -9.21
CA TRP A 160 2.59 23.14 -9.21
C TRP A 160 2.03 22.22 -10.31
N TRP A 161 2.61 22.25 -11.51
CA TRP A 161 2.18 21.39 -12.62
C TRP A 161 2.38 19.89 -12.36
N ALA A 162 3.32 19.52 -11.49
CA ALA A 162 3.54 18.13 -11.15
C ALA A 162 2.34 17.52 -10.39
N PHE A 163 1.64 18.33 -9.58
CA PHE A 163 0.40 17.91 -8.92
C PHE A 163 -0.72 17.66 -9.92
N ALA A 164 -0.82 18.49 -10.98
CA ALA A 164 -1.80 18.29 -12.05
C ALA A 164 -1.53 16.99 -12.82
N ILE A 165 -0.27 16.69 -13.13
CA ILE A 165 0.13 15.42 -13.75
C ILE A 165 -0.22 14.24 -12.86
N MET A 166 0.08 14.30 -11.56
CA MET A 166 -0.24 13.22 -10.63
C MET A 166 -1.74 13.00 -10.50
N PHE A 167 -2.54 14.07 -10.49
CA PHE A 167 -3.99 13.98 -10.48
C PHE A 167 -4.52 13.34 -11.76
N TYR A 168 -3.97 13.71 -12.91
CA TYR A 168 -4.32 13.11 -14.21
C TYR A 168 -4.01 11.61 -14.23
N PHE A 169 -2.82 11.19 -13.77
CA PHE A 169 -2.49 9.77 -13.65
C PHE A 169 -3.42 9.03 -12.69
N ASN A 170 -3.75 9.61 -11.53
CA ASN A 170 -4.70 9.02 -10.59
C ASN A 170 -6.08 8.83 -11.23
N TYR A 171 -6.52 9.79 -12.06
CA TYR A 171 -7.76 9.70 -12.81
C TYR A 171 -7.73 8.60 -13.88
N GLU A 172 -6.67 8.50 -14.68
CA GLU A 172 -6.52 7.45 -15.70
C GLU A 172 -6.53 6.06 -15.07
N PHE A 173 -5.82 5.87 -13.95
CA PHE A 173 -5.89 4.61 -13.21
C PHE A 173 -7.27 4.33 -12.64
N TYR A 174 -8.02 5.36 -12.26
CA TYR A 174 -9.42 5.19 -11.89
C TYR A 174 -10.27 4.69 -13.07
N GLN A 175 -10.08 5.23 -14.27
CA GLN A 175 -10.82 4.77 -15.45
C GLN A 175 -10.55 3.29 -15.75
N LEU A 176 -9.34 2.82 -15.54
CA LEU A 176 -8.95 1.43 -15.75
C LEU A 176 -9.42 0.49 -14.63
N SER A 177 -9.25 0.88 -13.38
CA SER A 177 -9.52 0.03 -12.21
C SER A 177 -10.96 0.13 -11.70
N LYS A 178 -11.62 1.26 -11.95
CA LYS A 178 -12.93 1.67 -11.37
C LYS A 178 -12.94 1.66 -9.83
N SER A 179 -11.77 1.81 -9.20
CA SER A 179 -11.61 1.82 -7.74
C SER A 179 -11.85 3.21 -7.16
N ARG A 180 -13.07 3.49 -6.71
CA ARG A 180 -13.50 4.79 -6.17
C ARG A 180 -12.72 5.20 -4.93
N THR A 181 -12.56 4.30 -3.96
CA THR A 181 -11.89 4.62 -2.69
C THR A 181 -10.46 5.06 -2.90
N ALA A 182 -9.66 4.30 -3.69
CA ALA A 182 -8.28 4.66 -3.96
C ALA A 182 -8.17 5.98 -4.74
N PHE A 183 -9.08 6.22 -5.69
CA PHE A 183 -9.15 7.48 -6.43
C PHE A 183 -9.40 8.68 -5.51
N TYR A 184 -10.45 8.62 -4.67
CA TYR A 184 -10.77 9.74 -3.79
C TYR A 184 -9.69 9.99 -2.74
N CYS A 185 -9.13 8.94 -2.12
CA CYS A 185 -8.06 9.09 -1.15
C CYS A 185 -6.78 9.65 -1.80
N GLY A 186 -6.40 9.17 -2.99
CA GLY A 186 -5.27 9.69 -3.75
C GLY A 186 -5.46 11.15 -4.15
N SER A 187 -6.65 11.50 -4.63
CA SER A 187 -7.00 12.88 -4.99
C SER A 187 -6.97 13.81 -3.79
N ALA A 188 -7.54 13.39 -2.66
CA ALA A 188 -7.51 14.16 -1.42
C ALA A 188 -6.07 14.41 -0.93
N ALA A 189 -5.21 13.41 -1.01
CA ALA A 189 -3.79 13.56 -0.67
C ALA A 189 -3.10 14.57 -1.60
N ILE A 190 -3.28 14.46 -2.92
CA ILE A 190 -2.69 15.37 -3.90
C ILE A 190 -3.13 16.83 -3.61
N ILE A 191 -4.42 17.06 -3.38
CA ILE A 191 -4.97 18.39 -3.08
C ILE A 191 -4.41 18.91 -1.75
N ALA A 192 -4.38 18.11 -0.71
CA ALA A 192 -3.87 18.51 0.60
C ALA A 192 -2.39 18.96 0.54
N TYR A 193 -1.55 18.18 -0.16
CA TYR A 193 -0.14 18.56 -0.34
C TYR A 193 0.04 19.78 -1.25
N PHE A 194 -0.80 19.95 -2.26
CA PHE A 194 -0.79 21.14 -3.11
C PHE A 194 -1.15 22.41 -2.31
N LEU A 195 -2.22 22.36 -1.52
CA LEU A 195 -2.62 23.46 -0.63
C LEU A 195 -1.54 23.77 0.41
N SER A 196 -0.91 22.74 0.98
CA SER A 196 0.22 22.91 1.88
C SER A 196 1.41 23.62 1.22
N LEU A 197 1.68 23.34 -0.06
CA LEU A 197 2.74 24.01 -0.81
C LEU A 197 2.42 25.48 -1.03
N ILE A 198 1.18 25.83 -1.38
CA ILE A 198 0.74 27.23 -1.55
C ILE A 198 0.90 27.99 -0.24
N HIS A 199 0.44 27.41 0.88
CA HIS A 199 0.54 28.06 2.21
C HIS A 199 1.99 28.30 2.66
N ILE A 200 2.92 27.41 2.30
CA ILE A 200 4.35 27.58 2.59
C ILE A 200 4.98 28.64 1.69
N SER A 201 4.46 28.82 0.47
CA SER A 201 5.01 29.79 -0.51
C SER A 201 4.47 31.20 -0.35
N GLU A 202 3.38 31.40 0.39
CA GLU A 202 2.92 32.75 0.76
C GLU A 202 3.79 33.31 1.88
N PRO A 203 4.65 34.32 1.63
CA PRO A 203 5.31 35.00 2.70
C PRO A 203 4.22 35.71 3.53
N THR A 204 4.21 35.44 4.84
CA THR A 204 3.40 36.20 5.80
C THR A 204 3.68 37.68 5.58
N ARG A 205 2.78 38.38 4.86
CA ARG A 205 2.72 39.81 4.85
C ARG A 205 2.20 40.26 6.24
N HIS A 206 3.11 40.48 7.16
CA HIS A 206 2.91 41.33 8.35
C HIS A 206 3.63 42.64 8.14
#